data_2e277785089f44d33e65e870e2430168
#
_entry.id   2e277785089f44d33e65e870e2430168
#
_cell.length_a   1.000
_cell.length_b   1.000
_cell.length_c   1.000
_cell.angle_alpha   90.00
_cell.angle_beta   90.00
_cell.angle_gamma   90.00
#
_symmetry.space_group_name_H-M   'P 1'
#
loop_
_entity.id
_entity.type
_entity.pdbx_description
1 polymer ?
#
loop_
_entity_poly.entity_id
_entity_poly.type
_entity_poly.pdbx_seq_one_letter_code
_entity_poly.pdbx_strand_id
1 'polypeptide(L)'
;MTASLASVIPASAEEISRYPYAIFAADESAGIAVNTDNFTLNGSAYTNGVFSATAQYPNINCTVTDADDIAIYDTADEENTEDTFDVNKDMILIHTKLTSKYFTEGCDTYDEDYTYSDMNVNINDPIYVTGRLNLDGNISLNDAVGAVSDVDLTGGNLNGNNTVIYSKFGDIDISNSQATVNGLIYAPFGTVTIDCDNFNMNGLIIAQNVVIDGYGANINYSSSWAELVGTESEELSWTMDDWQYLADTDEDGLPNLIEKEIGSDPYNPDTDGDGLPDGYEALTLGTDSTKPDTDDNGVLDCDEDFDEDGLTNLQEYELG
;
A
#
# COMPACT_ATOMS: atom_id res chain seq x y z
N MET A 1 -48.49 20.43 -31.38
CA MET A 1 -47.22 19.91 -31.94
C MET A 1 -46.16 20.18 -30.91
N THR A 2 -45.90 19.22 -30.09
CA THR A 2 -44.84 19.27 -29.08
C THR A 2 -43.66 18.47 -29.64
N ALA A 3 -42.61 19.18 -29.98
CA ALA A 3 -41.35 18.55 -30.43
C ALA A 3 -40.62 18.01 -29.21
N SER A 4 -40.46 16.70 -29.17
CA SER A 4 -39.59 16.00 -28.23
C SER A 4 -38.14 16.23 -28.66
N LEU A 5 -37.35 16.90 -27.83
CA LEU A 5 -35.90 16.91 -27.93
C LEU A 5 -35.37 15.59 -27.35
N ALA A 6 -35.09 14.66 -28.25
CA ALA A 6 -34.26 13.52 -27.90
C ALA A 6 -32.83 14.04 -27.63
N SER A 7 -32.38 13.97 -26.40
CA SER A 7 -30.99 14.16 -26.05
C SER A 7 -30.16 13.03 -26.69
N VAL A 8 -29.34 13.40 -27.66
CA VAL A 8 -28.31 12.52 -28.17
C VAL A 8 -27.26 12.45 -27.06
N ILE A 9 -27.23 11.33 -26.35
CA ILE A 9 -26.10 10.97 -25.49
C ILE A 9 -24.98 10.57 -26.45
N PRO A 10 -23.84 11.28 -26.45
CA PRO A 10 -22.69 10.80 -27.22
C PRO A 10 -22.26 9.44 -26.66
N ALA A 11 -22.11 8.47 -27.55
CA ALA A 11 -21.57 7.18 -27.24
C ALA A 11 -20.10 7.32 -26.84
N SER A 12 -19.73 6.61 -25.74
CA SER A 12 -18.36 6.38 -25.27
C SER A 12 -17.54 7.65 -24.96
N ALA A 13 -17.77 8.24 -23.81
CA ALA A 13 -16.61 8.61 -23.00
C ALA A 13 -15.97 7.25 -22.61
N GLU A 14 -14.75 6.98 -23.01
CA GLU A 14 -13.94 5.96 -22.36
C GLU A 14 -13.92 6.34 -20.88
N GLU A 15 -14.42 5.46 -20.01
CA GLU A 15 -14.30 5.63 -18.58
C GLU A 15 -12.80 5.69 -18.29
N ILE A 16 -12.30 6.88 -18.02
CA ILE A 16 -10.92 7.09 -17.59
C ILE A 16 -10.84 6.42 -16.23
N SER A 17 -9.99 5.41 -16.10
CA SER A 17 -9.74 4.79 -14.80
C SER A 17 -9.38 5.87 -13.79
N ARG A 18 -10.01 5.85 -12.62
CA ARG A 18 -9.75 6.78 -11.51
C ARG A 18 -8.29 6.69 -11.03
N TYR A 19 -7.60 5.59 -11.35
CA TYR A 19 -6.20 5.34 -11.04
C TYR A 19 -5.41 5.06 -12.32
N PRO A 20 -5.04 6.10 -13.10
CA PRO A 20 -4.27 5.93 -14.33
C PRO A 20 -2.79 5.66 -14.07
N TYR A 21 -2.39 5.40 -12.81
CA TYR A 21 -1.00 5.32 -12.40
C TYR A 21 -0.55 3.87 -12.23
N ALA A 22 0.62 3.55 -12.77
CA ALA A 22 1.30 2.28 -12.52
C ALA A 22 1.98 2.26 -11.15
N ILE A 23 2.41 3.43 -10.66
CA ILE A 23 2.99 3.63 -9.34
C ILE A 23 2.29 4.83 -8.69
N PHE A 24 1.87 4.65 -7.46
CA PHE A 24 1.32 5.71 -6.62
C PHE A 24 1.99 5.70 -5.26
N ALA A 25 2.54 6.85 -4.83
CA ALA A 25 3.13 7.03 -3.50
C ALA A 25 2.48 8.22 -2.79
N ALA A 26 1.97 7.98 -1.61
CA ALA A 26 1.10 8.89 -0.87
C ALA A 26 1.83 9.87 0.06
N ASP A 27 3.04 9.54 0.51
CA ASP A 27 3.79 10.34 1.46
C ASP A 27 4.24 11.68 0.87
N GLU A 28 4.07 12.76 1.64
CA GLU A 28 4.45 14.12 1.26
C GLU A 28 5.96 14.38 1.43
N SER A 29 6.65 13.58 2.25
CA SER A 29 8.06 13.81 2.59
C SER A 29 9.05 13.00 1.76
N ALA A 30 8.69 11.79 1.35
CA ALA A 30 9.56 10.87 0.63
C ALA A 30 9.06 10.59 -0.81
N GLY A 31 8.13 9.70 -1.02
CA GLY A 31 7.50 9.47 -2.32
C GLY A 31 8.09 8.31 -3.12
N ILE A 32 8.62 8.55 -4.32
CA ILE A 32 9.13 7.51 -5.22
C ILE A 32 10.63 7.68 -5.41
N ALA A 33 11.43 6.69 -5.01
CA ALA A 33 12.86 6.62 -5.24
C ALA A 33 13.22 5.46 -6.19
N VAL A 34 13.91 5.74 -7.29
CA VAL A 34 14.36 4.77 -8.27
C VAL A 34 15.89 4.81 -8.35
N ASN A 35 16.53 3.77 -7.81
CA ASN A 35 17.98 3.67 -7.70
C ASN A 35 18.57 2.53 -8.55
N THR A 36 17.83 2.07 -9.54
CA THR A 36 18.24 0.96 -10.43
C THR A 36 18.90 1.47 -11.71
N ASP A 37 19.86 0.72 -12.25
CA ASP A 37 20.61 1.11 -13.46
C ASP A 37 19.73 1.15 -14.72
N ASN A 38 18.76 0.25 -14.83
CA ASN A 38 17.87 0.15 -15.97
C ASN A 38 16.42 0.20 -15.49
N PHE A 39 15.76 1.32 -15.70
CA PHE A 39 14.37 1.51 -15.31
C PHE A 39 13.50 1.79 -16.53
N THR A 40 12.42 1.04 -16.66
CA THR A 40 11.40 1.28 -17.67
C THR A 40 10.03 1.37 -16.99
N LEU A 41 9.35 2.48 -17.22
CA LEU A 41 7.98 2.70 -16.80
C LEU A 41 7.10 2.94 -18.02
N ASN A 42 6.13 2.06 -18.24
CA ASN A 42 5.08 2.21 -19.25
C ASN A 42 3.75 2.43 -18.54
N GLY A 43 3.38 3.67 -18.35
CA GLY A 43 2.25 4.12 -17.54
C GLY A 43 2.65 5.32 -16.70
N SER A 44 1.69 6.00 -16.11
CA SER A 44 1.96 7.18 -15.30
C SER A 44 2.40 6.80 -13.89
N ALA A 45 3.10 7.72 -13.22
CA ALA A 45 3.38 7.65 -11.79
C ALA A 45 2.90 8.95 -11.13
N TYR A 46 2.46 8.84 -9.90
CA TYR A 46 2.06 9.97 -9.07
C TYR A 46 2.70 9.87 -7.69
N THR A 47 3.10 11.00 -7.13
CA THR A 47 3.56 11.08 -5.74
C THR A 47 3.17 12.43 -5.13
N ASN A 48 2.78 12.41 -3.84
CA ASN A 48 2.62 13.64 -3.06
C ASN A 48 3.97 14.21 -2.59
N GLY A 49 5.01 13.37 -2.55
CA GLY A 49 6.37 13.74 -2.17
C GLY A 49 7.28 13.97 -3.37
N VAL A 50 8.50 13.49 -3.29
CA VAL A 50 9.54 13.70 -4.29
C VAL A 50 9.67 12.47 -5.18
N PHE A 51 9.71 12.69 -6.50
CA PHE A 51 10.18 11.69 -7.43
C PHE A 51 11.69 11.85 -7.64
N SER A 52 12.47 10.82 -7.31
CA SER A 52 13.91 10.79 -7.55
C SER A 52 14.31 9.57 -8.38
N ALA A 53 15.09 9.77 -9.43
CA ALA A 53 15.63 8.69 -10.24
C ALA A 53 17.13 8.88 -10.42
N THR A 54 17.92 7.95 -9.91
CA THR A 54 19.38 7.89 -10.12
C THR A 54 19.77 6.88 -11.21
N ALA A 55 18.78 6.34 -11.90
CA ALA A 55 18.95 5.36 -12.98
C ALA A 55 19.90 5.87 -14.06
N GLN A 56 20.85 5.03 -14.46
CA GLN A 56 21.83 5.38 -15.51
C GLN A 56 21.17 5.44 -16.90
N TYR A 57 20.12 4.67 -17.12
CA TYR A 57 19.39 4.58 -18.39
C TYR A 57 17.87 4.51 -18.15
N PRO A 58 17.25 5.59 -17.65
CA PRO A 58 15.81 5.58 -17.44
C PRO A 58 15.07 5.67 -18.78
N ASN A 59 14.10 4.80 -18.99
CA ASN A 59 13.17 4.84 -20.10
C ASN A 59 11.76 5.03 -19.57
N ILE A 60 11.35 6.28 -19.42
CA ILE A 60 10.05 6.65 -18.86
C ILE A 60 9.16 7.09 -20.01
N ASN A 61 8.20 6.25 -20.39
CA ASN A 61 7.23 6.51 -21.46
C ASN A 61 5.89 6.97 -20.85
N CYS A 62 5.94 7.96 -19.97
CA CYS A 62 4.74 8.43 -19.27
C CYS A 62 4.98 9.77 -18.61
N THR A 63 3.92 10.34 -18.06
CA THR A 63 3.98 11.51 -17.18
C THR A 63 4.28 11.06 -15.77
N VAL A 64 5.22 11.71 -15.10
CA VAL A 64 5.40 11.64 -13.65
C VAL A 64 4.89 12.94 -13.08
N THR A 65 3.90 12.85 -12.19
CA THR A 65 3.30 14.01 -11.54
C THR A 65 3.66 13.96 -10.05
N ASP A 66 4.15 15.06 -9.51
CA ASP A 66 4.32 15.26 -8.07
C ASP A 66 3.36 16.36 -7.58
N ALA A 67 3.28 16.53 -6.24
CA ALA A 67 2.38 17.48 -5.61
C ALA A 67 2.66 18.96 -5.99
N ASP A 68 3.85 19.25 -6.50
CA ASP A 68 4.27 20.59 -6.92
C ASP A 68 4.03 20.89 -8.43
N ASP A 69 3.24 20.06 -9.12
CA ASP A 69 2.91 20.21 -10.55
C ASP A 69 4.11 20.20 -11.51
N ILE A 70 5.21 19.59 -11.14
CA ILE A 70 6.38 19.49 -11.99
C ILE A 70 6.32 18.18 -12.80
N ALA A 71 5.92 18.28 -14.05
CA ALA A 71 6.11 17.21 -15.03
C ALA A 71 7.62 17.02 -15.27
N ILE A 72 8.21 16.01 -14.64
CA ILE A 72 9.65 15.76 -14.72
C ILE A 72 10.03 15.14 -16.06
N TYR A 73 9.11 14.45 -16.72
CA TYR A 73 9.32 13.89 -18.07
C TYR A 73 8.01 13.92 -18.86
N ASP A 74 7.85 14.94 -19.69
CA ASP A 74 6.68 15.08 -20.56
C ASP A 74 6.96 14.45 -21.94
N THR A 75 6.16 13.49 -22.33
CA THR A 75 6.11 13.00 -23.72
C THR A 75 4.72 12.99 -24.34
N ALA A 76 3.67 13.49 -23.71
CA ALA A 76 2.36 13.62 -24.36
C ALA A 76 1.41 14.59 -23.67
N ASP A 77 0.86 15.44 -24.51
CA ASP A 77 -0.38 16.24 -24.48
C ASP A 77 -1.07 16.50 -23.13
N GLU A 78 -1.14 17.79 -22.85
CA GLU A 78 -1.93 18.46 -21.84
C GLU A 78 -3.42 18.07 -21.96
N GLU A 79 -3.99 17.54 -20.89
CA GLU A 79 -5.34 17.82 -20.38
C GLU A 79 -5.71 16.77 -19.32
N ASN A 80 -5.38 16.99 -18.05
CA ASN A 80 -6.28 16.70 -16.94
C ASN A 80 -5.72 17.19 -15.60
N THR A 81 -6.05 18.38 -15.23
CA THR A 81 -5.64 18.99 -13.96
C THR A 81 -6.88 19.27 -13.11
N GLU A 82 -7.61 18.32 -12.63
CA GLU A 82 -8.64 18.58 -11.60
C GLU A 82 -9.15 17.35 -10.83
N ASP A 83 -8.47 16.21 -10.78
CA ASP A 83 -8.81 15.21 -9.78
C ASP A 83 -7.77 15.24 -8.65
N THR A 84 -8.07 16.01 -7.63
CA THR A 84 -7.35 15.93 -6.36
C THR A 84 -7.57 14.54 -5.78
N PHE A 85 -6.53 13.71 -5.81
CA PHE A 85 -6.54 12.42 -5.16
C PHE A 85 -6.57 12.65 -3.64
N ASP A 86 -7.67 12.29 -3.00
CA ASP A 86 -7.74 12.24 -1.55
C ASP A 86 -7.15 10.91 -1.10
N VAL A 87 -5.87 10.96 -0.73
CA VAL A 87 -5.07 9.80 -0.34
C VAL A 87 -5.78 8.94 0.68
N ASN A 88 -6.24 9.52 1.77
CA ASN A 88 -6.85 8.77 2.87
C ASN A 88 -8.14 8.08 2.43
N LYS A 89 -9.05 8.81 1.80
CA LYS A 89 -10.32 8.28 1.35
C LYS A 89 -10.17 7.16 0.33
N ASP A 90 -9.31 7.38 -0.67
CA ASP A 90 -9.15 6.44 -1.76
C ASP A 90 -8.40 5.18 -1.31
N MET A 91 -7.42 5.30 -0.42
CA MET A 91 -6.73 4.15 0.14
C MET A 91 -7.61 3.29 1.02
N ILE A 92 -8.47 3.87 1.83
CA ILE A 92 -9.45 3.12 2.63
C ILE A 92 -10.46 2.40 1.74
N LEU A 93 -10.92 3.05 0.66
CA LEU A 93 -11.84 2.40 -0.29
C LEU A 93 -11.19 1.19 -0.96
N ILE A 94 -9.92 1.30 -1.35
CA ILE A 94 -9.13 0.20 -1.92
C ILE A 94 -8.99 -0.92 -0.88
N HIS A 95 -8.61 -0.59 0.35
CA HIS A 95 -8.51 -1.55 1.45
C HIS A 95 -9.80 -2.35 1.63
N THR A 96 -10.94 -1.67 1.75
CA THR A 96 -12.25 -2.33 1.92
C THR A 96 -12.59 -3.26 0.75
N LYS A 97 -12.30 -2.85 -0.48
CA LYS A 97 -12.52 -3.68 -1.67
C LYS A 97 -11.62 -4.92 -1.69
N LEU A 98 -10.34 -4.76 -1.35
CA LEU A 98 -9.39 -5.86 -1.35
C LEU A 98 -9.71 -6.89 -0.28
N THR A 99 -9.98 -6.45 0.96
CA THR A 99 -10.30 -7.34 2.07
C THR A 99 -11.59 -8.10 1.82
N SER A 100 -12.63 -7.44 1.31
CA SER A 100 -13.90 -8.10 0.99
C SER A 100 -13.82 -9.06 -0.19
N LYS A 101 -12.85 -8.91 -1.09
CA LYS A 101 -12.72 -9.75 -2.27
C LYS A 101 -11.77 -10.94 -2.08
N TYR A 102 -10.62 -10.71 -1.44
CA TYR A 102 -9.53 -11.70 -1.39
C TYR A 102 -9.37 -12.35 -0.01
N PHE A 103 -9.71 -11.66 1.09
CA PHE A 103 -9.46 -12.13 2.44
C PHE A 103 -10.76 -12.42 3.21
N THR A 104 -11.67 -13.18 2.57
CA THR A 104 -12.97 -13.58 3.10
C THR A 104 -13.01 -15.05 3.52
N GLU A 105 -14.20 -15.61 3.71
CA GLU A 105 -14.39 -17.06 3.96
C GLU A 105 -13.67 -17.91 2.89
N GLY A 106 -12.73 -18.74 3.33
CA GLY A 106 -11.90 -19.59 2.46
C GLY A 106 -10.46 -19.13 2.35
N CYS A 107 -10.12 -17.97 2.91
CA CYS A 107 -8.74 -17.55 3.10
C CYS A 107 -8.10 -18.35 4.26
N ASP A 108 -6.89 -18.84 4.05
CA ASP A 108 -6.10 -19.43 5.14
C ASP A 108 -5.59 -18.28 6.02
N THR A 109 -6.07 -18.25 7.27
CA THR A 109 -5.71 -17.21 8.24
C THR A 109 -4.77 -17.79 9.29
N TYR A 110 -3.69 -17.06 9.58
CA TYR A 110 -2.73 -17.40 10.62
C TYR A 110 -2.69 -16.26 11.62
N ASP A 111 -2.90 -16.60 12.90
CA ASP A 111 -2.85 -15.64 14.02
C ASP A 111 -1.39 -15.61 14.52
N GLU A 112 -0.64 -14.61 14.30
CA GLU A 112 0.79 -14.38 14.61
C GLU A 112 1.63 -14.32 13.31
N ASP A 113 2.93 -14.13 13.45
CA ASP A 113 3.88 -14.17 12.35
C ASP A 113 3.91 -15.54 11.67
N TYR A 114 3.88 -15.52 10.35
CA TYR A 114 3.95 -16.72 9.56
C TYR A 114 5.18 -16.71 8.66
N THR A 115 6.09 -17.65 8.91
CA THR A 115 7.29 -17.85 8.09
C THR A 115 7.22 -19.19 7.38
N TYR A 116 7.31 -19.16 6.05
CA TYR A 116 7.41 -20.37 5.24
C TYR A 116 8.66 -20.29 4.33
N SER A 117 9.66 -21.12 4.63
CA SER A 117 10.91 -21.21 3.88
C SER A 117 11.06 -22.60 3.30
N ASP A 118 11.11 -22.69 1.97
CA ASP A 118 11.34 -23.93 1.23
C ASP A 118 12.02 -23.58 -0.11
N MET A 119 12.64 -24.58 -0.75
CA MET A 119 13.20 -24.42 -2.10
C MET A 119 12.16 -23.90 -3.08
N ASN A 120 10.89 -24.32 -2.96
CA ASN A 120 9.79 -23.87 -3.79
C ASN A 120 8.55 -23.64 -2.91
N VAL A 121 8.21 -22.38 -2.76
CA VAL A 121 7.01 -21.89 -2.05
C VAL A 121 5.89 -21.68 -3.06
N ASN A 122 4.77 -22.39 -2.91
CA ASN A 122 3.62 -22.27 -3.82
C ASN A 122 2.38 -21.90 -3.03
N ILE A 123 1.86 -20.71 -3.27
CA ILE A 123 0.62 -20.20 -2.70
C ILE A 123 -0.46 -20.29 -3.77
N ASN A 124 -1.46 -21.13 -3.56
CA ASN A 124 -2.55 -21.38 -4.51
C ASN A 124 -3.92 -20.94 -4.00
N ASP A 125 -4.02 -20.69 -2.71
CA ASP A 125 -5.21 -20.17 -2.03
C ASP A 125 -4.83 -18.90 -1.29
N PRO A 126 -5.75 -17.96 -1.05
CA PRO A 126 -5.43 -16.72 -0.35
C PRO A 126 -4.90 -16.98 1.05
N ILE A 127 -3.88 -16.24 1.46
CA ILE A 127 -3.31 -16.27 2.81
C ILE A 127 -3.40 -14.88 3.43
N TYR A 128 -3.89 -14.81 4.67
CA TYR A 128 -3.87 -13.61 5.48
C TYR A 128 -3.28 -13.90 6.86
N VAL A 129 -2.36 -13.05 7.28
CA VAL A 129 -1.60 -13.20 8.53
C VAL A 129 -1.86 -12.00 9.43
N THR A 130 -2.14 -12.21 10.72
CA THR A 130 -2.35 -11.10 11.66
C THR A 130 -1.05 -10.48 12.17
N GLY A 131 0.08 -11.13 11.95
CA GLY A 131 1.43 -10.62 12.15
C GLY A 131 2.15 -10.34 10.83
N ARG A 132 3.45 -10.63 10.79
CA ARG A 132 4.33 -10.54 9.62
C ARG A 132 4.25 -11.81 8.77
N LEU A 133 4.20 -11.65 7.46
CA LEU A 133 4.31 -12.76 6.50
C LEU A 133 5.71 -12.79 5.89
N ASN A 134 6.45 -13.87 6.08
CA ASN A 134 7.76 -14.08 5.46
C ASN A 134 7.75 -15.35 4.59
N LEU A 135 7.96 -15.18 3.29
CA LEU A 135 8.09 -16.26 2.33
C LEU A 135 9.51 -16.24 1.72
N ASP A 136 10.27 -17.32 1.92
CA ASP A 136 11.65 -17.42 1.45
C ASP A 136 11.86 -18.65 0.55
N GLY A 137 12.38 -18.42 -0.66
CA GLY A 137 12.68 -19.47 -1.66
C GLY A 137 12.34 -19.05 -3.09
N ASN A 138 12.04 -20.04 -3.95
CA ASN A 138 11.41 -19.76 -5.23
C ASN A 138 9.90 -19.68 -5.02
N ILE A 139 9.36 -18.48 -5.08
CA ILE A 139 7.99 -18.18 -4.69
C ILE A 139 7.09 -18.13 -5.93
N SER A 140 5.97 -18.83 -5.87
CA SER A 140 4.90 -18.77 -6.86
C SER A 140 3.59 -18.37 -6.16
N LEU A 141 3.12 -17.17 -6.43
CA LEU A 141 1.83 -16.65 -5.93
C LEU A 141 0.80 -16.78 -7.04
N ASN A 142 -0.17 -17.65 -6.85
CA ASN A 142 -1.31 -17.84 -7.76
C ASN A 142 -2.62 -17.30 -7.16
N ASP A 143 -2.55 -16.72 -5.98
CA ASP A 143 -3.63 -16.02 -5.31
C ASP A 143 -3.07 -14.90 -4.42
N ALA A 144 -3.91 -14.23 -3.65
CA ALA A 144 -3.56 -13.11 -2.81
C ALA A 144 -2.77 -13.54 -1.56
N VAL A 145 -1.81 -12.72 -1.17
CA VAL A 145 -1.14 -12.82 0.13
C VAL A 145 -1.21 -11.50 0.85
N GLY A 146 -1.51 -11.54 2.15
CA GLY A 146 -1.63 -10.34 2.96
C GLY A 146 -1.21 -10.53 4.39
N ALA A 147 -0.81 -9.43 5.02
CA ALA A 147 -0.46 -9.36 6.42
C ALA A 147 -1.04 -8.09 7.06
N VAL A 148 -1.23 -8.10 8.37
CA VAL A 148 -1.52 -6.88 9.14
C VAL A 148 -0.27 -6.04 9.26
N SER A 149 0.89 -6.66 9.52
CA SER A 149 2.20 -6.05 9.54
C SER A 149 2.92 -6.25 8.18
N ASP A 150 4.19 -6.51 8.17
CA ASP A 150 5.02 -6.57 6.97
C ASP A 150 4.82 -7.82 6.13
N VAL A 151 5.14 -7.70 4.85
CA VAL A 151 5.22 -8.81 3.91
C VAL A 151 6.62 -8.89 3.30
N ASP A 152 7.38 -9.91 3.66
CA ASP A 152 8.71 -10.17 3.13
C ASP A 152 8.69 -11.32 2.11
N LEU A 153 9.07 -11.02 0.88
CA LEU A 153 9.20 -11.99 -0.20
C LEU A 153 10.67 -12.06 -0.62
N THR A 154 11.39 -13.10 -0.17
CA THR A 154 12.84 -13.16 -0.29
C THR A 154 13.32 -14.44 -1.00
N GLY A 155 14.57 -14.45 -1.41
CA GLY A 155 15.25 -15.65 -1.91
C GLY A 155 15.44 -15.70 -3.42
N GLY A 156 15.00 -16.78 -4.07
CA GLY A 156 15.27 -17.04 -5.48
C GLY A 156 14.45 -16.23 -6.45
N ASN A 157 13.53 -16.88 -7.15
CA ASN A 157 12.64 -16.20 -8.10
C ASN A 157 11.26 -16.00 -7.47
N LEU A 158 10.66 -14.84 -7.72
CA LEU A 158 9.26 -14.57 -7.43
C LEU A 158 8.44 -14.56 -8.72
N ASN A 159 7.37 -15.33 -8.76
CA ASN A 159 6.37 -15.31 -9.83
C ASN A 159 4.99 -15.08 -9.23
N GLY A 160 4.49 -13.86 -9.31
CA GLY A 160 3.11 -13.49 -8.97
C GLY A 160 2.23 -13.49 -10.21
N ASN A 161 1.24 -14.36 -10.25
CA ASN A 161 0.34 -14.49 -11.38
C ASN A 161 -1.10 -14.23 -10.94
N ASN A 162 -1.65 -13.10 -11.35
CA ASN A 162 -2.97 -12.62 -10.96
C ASN A 162 -3.11 -12.54 -9.41
N THR A 163 -2.14 -11.89 -8.78
CA THR A 163 -1.98 -11.85 -7.32
C THR A 163 -2.20 -10.45 -6.74
N VAL A 164 -2.56 -10.41 -5.48
CA VAL A 164 -2.48 -9.22 -4.63
C VAL A 164 -1.46 -9.48 -3.54
N ILE A 165 -0.49 -8.59 -3.41
CA ILE A 165 0.47 -8.57 -2.31
C ILE A 165 0.08 -7.37 -1.44
N TYR A 166 -0.32 -7.63 -0.21
CA TYR A 166 -0.97 -6.66 0.64
C TYR A 166 -0.35 -6.63 2.04
N SER A 167 0.04 -5.45 2.49
CA SER A 167 0.30 -5.14 3.89
C SER A 167 -0.73 -4.13 4.39
N LYS A 168 -1.33 -4.38 5.56
CA LYS A 168 -2.34 -3.47 6.11
C LYS A 168 -1.69 -2.22 6.70
N PHE A 169 -0.70 -2.39 7.55
CA PHE A 169 -0.04 -1.30 8.28
C PHE A 169 1.48 -1.26 8.08
N GLY A 170 2.09 -2.35 7.65
CA GLY A 170 3.54 -2.46 7.52
C GLY A 170 4.02 -2.32 6.07
N ASP A 171 5.27 -2.65 5.89
CA ASP A 171 6.00 -2.57 4.64
C ASP A 171 5.82 -3.82 3.77
N ILE A 172 6.17 -3.71 2.50
CA ILE A 172 6.30 -4.84 1.58
C ILE A 172 7.72 -4.84 1.02
N ASP A 173 8.50 -5.87 1.35
CA ASP A 173 9.84 -6.08 0.84
C ASP A 173 9.88 -7.22 -0.18
N ILE A 174 10.33 -6.90 -1.40
CA ILE A 174 10.54 -7.87 -2.48
C ILE A 174 12.03 -7.92 -2.80
N SER A 175 12.74 -8.87 -2.19
CA SER A 175 14.20 -9.05 -2.31
C SER A 175 14.53 -10.39 -2.94
N ASN A 176 14.36 -10.48 -4.26
CA ASN A 176 14.53 -11.72 -5.02
C ASN A 176 15.57 -11.54 -6.14
N SER A 177 16.22 -12.63 -6.57
CA SER A 177 17.11 -12.57 -7.74
C SER A 177 16.37 -12.08 -8.99
N GLN A 178 15.16 -12.57 -9.19
CA GLN A 178 14.26 -12.12 -10.25
C GLN A 178 12.82 -12.12 -9.73
N ALA A 179 12.07 -11.08 -10.06
CA ALA A 179 10.65 -11.04 -9.72
C ALA A 179 9.81 -10.67 -10.95
N THR A 180 8.73 -11.40 -11.13
CA THR A 180 7.69 -11.07 -12.10
C THR A 180 6.36 -11.05 -11.36
N VAL A 181 5.69 -9.91 -11.36
CA VAL A 181 4.40 -9.73 -10.69
C VAL A 181 3.38 -9.25 -11.71
N ASN A 182 2.32 -10.02 -11.87
CA ASN A 182 1.13 -9.63 -12.62
C ASN A 182 0.00 -9.46 -11.60
N GLY A 183 -0.19 -8.22 -11.13
CA GLY A 183 -1.05 -8.01 -9.98
C GLY A 183 -1.03 -6.61 -9.39
N LEU A 184 -1.46 -6.54 -8.14
CA LEU A 184 -1.45 -5.35 -7.31
C LEU A 184 -0.50 -5.55 -6.12
N ILE A 185 0.36 -4.56 -5.88
CA ILE A 185 1.14 -4.43 -4.65
C ILE A 185 0.57 -3.25 -3.89
N TYR A 186 0.15 -3.46 -2.65
CA TYR A 186 -0.61 -2.48 -1.89
C TYR A 186 -0.17 -2.41 -0.42
N ALA A 187 0.43 -1.30 -0.03
CA ALA A 187 0.88 -0.99 1.33
C ALA A 187 0.46 0.45 1.70
N PRO A 188 -0.82 0.67 2.07
CA PRO A 188 -1.38 2.02 2.25
C PRO A 188 -0.67 2.85 3.30
N PHE A 189 -0.09 2.25 4.32
CA PHE A 189 0.60 2.93 5.41
C PHE A 189 2.10 2.60 5.47
N GLY A 190 2.61 1.82 4.53
CA GLY A 190 4.00 1.37 4.51
C GLY A 190 4.74 1.69 3.23
N THR A 191 6.00 1.30 3.21
CA THR A 191 6.90 1.40 2.07
C THR A 191 6.87 0.11 1.26
N VAL A 192 6.81 0.22 -0.06
CA VAL A 192 7.11 -0.89 -0.96
C VAL A 192 8.55 -0.79 -1.41
N THR A 193 9.39 -1.71 -0.97
CA THR A 193 10.78 -1.84 -1.38
C THR A 193 10.95 -2.99 -2.37
N ILE A 194 11.55 -2.71 -3.52
CA ILE A 194 11.86 -3.68 -4.56
C ILE A 194 13.35 -3.69 -4.79
N ASP A 195 14.04 -4.71 -4.28
CA ASP A 195 15.48 -4.93 -4.48
C ASP A 195 15.70 -6.23 -5.26
N CYS A 196 15.63 -6.14 -6.58
CA CYS A 196 15.75 -7.28 -7.48
C CYS A 196 16.75 -7.01 -8.61
N ASP A 197 17.47 -8.06 -9.05
CA ASP A 197 18.31 -7.94 -10.24
C ASP A 197 17.48 -7.65 -11.50
N ASN A 198 16.29 -8.25 -11.59
CA ASN A 198 15.32 -7.99 -12.65
C ASN A 198 13.90 -8.04 -12.08
N PHE A 199 13.25 -6.91 -12.02
CA PHE A 199 11.85 -6.78 -11.65
C PHE A 199 10.98 -6.51 -12.87
N ASN A 200 9.97 -7.34 -13.11
CA ASN A 200 8.99 -7.11 -14.16
C ASN A 200 7.59 -7.08 -13.54
N MET A 201 6.87 -6.02 -13.78
CA MET A 201 5.51 -5.86 -13.30
C MET A 201 4.55 -5.50 -14.43
N ASN A 202 3.37 -6.10 -14.36
CA ASN A 202 2.20 -5.70 -15.13
C ASN A 202 1.03 -5.53 -14.15
N GLY A 203 0.79 -4.31 -13.71
CA GLY A 203 -0.16 -4.04 -12.65
C GLY A 203 -0.04 -2.66 -12.05
N LEU A 204 -0.21 -2.56 -10.74
CA LEU A 204 -0.16 -1.32 -9.96
C LEU A 204 0.66 -1.52 -8.69
N ILE A 205 1.38 -0.47 -8.30
CA ILE A 205 2.00 -0.32 -6.97
C ILE A 205 1.36 0.89 -6.31
N ILE A 206 0.78 0.70 -5.13
CA ILE A 206 0.17 1.77 -4.33
C ILE A 206 0.69 1.65 -2.90
N ALA A 207 1.36 2.69 -2.41
CA ALA A 207 2.00 2.68 -1.11
C ALA A 207 2.12 4.11 -0.52
N GLN A 208 2.57 4.23 0.73
CA GLN A 208 3.05 5.50 1.28
C GLN A 208 4.31 5.92 0.51
N ASN A 209 5.30 5.04 0.44
CA ASN A 209 6.53 5.27 -0.28
C ASN A 209 6.85 4.11 -1.21
N VAL A 210 7.56 4.36 -2.30
CA VAL A 210 8.03 3.32 -3.21
C VAL A 210 9.52 3.48 -3.46
N VAL A 211 10.29 2.45 -3.15
CA VAL A 211 11.73 2.37 -3.37
C VAL A 211 12.03 1.24 -4.35
N ILE A 212 12.68 1.55 -5.45
CA ILE A 212 13.07 0.57 -6.47
C ILE A 212 14.58 0.56 -6.58
N ASP A 213 15.18 -0.47 -6.01
CA ASP A 213 16.60 -0.75 -6.01
C ASP A 213 16.94 -1.93 -6.94
N GLY A 214 18.19 -2.37 -6.91
CA GLY A 214 18.65 -3.50 -7.70
C GLY A 214 19.21 -3.10 -9.07
N TYR A 215 19.15 -4.00 -10.07
CA TYR A 215 19.83 -3.79 -11.34
C TYR A 215 18.89 -3.35 -12.47
N GLY A 216 17.65 -3.82 -12.48
CA GLY A 216 16.69 -3.44 -13.52
C GLY A 216 15.23 -3.62 -13.12
N ALA A 217 14.39 -2.66 -13.48
CA ALA A 217 12.96 -2.73 -13.27
C ALA A 217 12.20 -2.30 -14.52
N ASN A 218 11.17 -3.08 -14.85
CA ASN A 218 10.23 -2.80 -15.94
C ASN A 218 8.81 -2.88 -15.40
N ILE A 219 8.14 -1.74 -15.32
CA ILE A 219 6.81 -1.62 -14.74
C ILE A 219 5.85 -1.17 -15.84
N ASN A 220 4.78 -1.96 -16.04
CA ASN A 220 3.76 -1.70 -17.03
C ASN A 220 2.41 -1.53 -16.32
N TYR A 221 1.75 -0.41 -16.61
CA TYR A 221 0.39 -0.18 -16.17
C TYR A 221 -0.58 -1.22 -16.73
N SER A 222 -1.53 -1.63 -15.90
CA SER A 222 -2.61 -2.54 -16.31
C SER A 222 -3.98 -1.99 -15.93
N SER A 223 -4.77 -1.65 -16.95
CA SER A 223 -6.14 -1.14 -16.76
C SER A 223 -7.05 -2.13 -16.03
N SER A 224 -6.85 -3.44 -16.21
CA SER A 224 -7.66 -4.45 -15.52
C SER A 224 -7.46 -4.46 -14.00
N TRP A 225 -6.27 -4.12 -13.54
CA TRP A 225 -6.00 -3.94 -12.11
C TRP A 225 -6.47 -2.57 -11.62
N ALA A 226 -6.36 -1.54 -12.45
CA ALA A 226 -6.90 -0.23 -12.15
C ALA A 226 -8.43 -0.23 -12.02
N GLU A 227 -9.13 -1.03 -12.83
CA GLU A 227 -10.57 -1.24 -12.67
C GLU A 227 -10.92 -1.87 -11.32
N LEU A 228 -10.10 -2.77 -10.81
CA LEU A 228 -10.30 -3.36 -9.49
C LEU A 228 -10.28 -2.32 -8.37
N VAL A 229 -9.33 -1.39 -8.42
CA VAL A 229 -9.18 -0.34 -7.41
C VAL A 229 -10.06 0.88 -7.71
N GLY A 230 -10.34 1.17 -8.98
CA GLY A 230 -10.98 2.38 -9.46
C GLY A 230 -12.43 2.25 -9.92
N THR A 231 -13.06 1.06 -9.86
CA THR A 231 -14.45 0.94 -10.30
C THR A 231 -15.34 1.89 -9.53
N GLU A 232 -16.11 2.61 -10.36
CA GLU A 232 -17.06 3.59 -9.93
C GLU A 232 -17.78 3.21 -8.64
N SER A 233 -17.89 4.19 -7.80
CA SER A 233 -18.94 4.28 -6.82
C SER A 233 -20.27 3.79 -7.40
N GLU A 234 -20.74 2.60 -7.09
CA GLU A 234 -22.09 2.59 -6.57
C GLU A 234 -22.05 3.76 -5.59
N GLU A 235 -22.89 4.76 -5.81
CA GLU A 235 -22.97 5.93 -4.94
C GLU A 235 -23.01 5.42 -3.48
N LEU A 236 -21.85 5.20 -2.89
CA LEU A 236 -21.72 5.24 -1.47
C LEU A 236 -22.03 6.69 -1.17
N SER A 237 -23.30 6.94 -0.87
CA SER A 237 -23.74 8.24 -0.37
C SER A 237 -23.03 8.45 0.94
N TRP A 238 -21.81 9.00 0.86
CA TRP A 238 -21.01 9.37 2.01
C TRP A 238 -21.83 10.41 2.77
N THR A 239 -22.25 10.01 3.95
CA THR A 239 -22.90 10.94 4.88
C THR A 239 -21.81 11.78 5.55
N MET A 240 -22.21 12.90 6.18
CA MET A 240 -21.22 13.67 6.98
C MET A 240 -20.59 12.82 8.09
N ASP A 241 -21.26 11.75 8.52
CA ASP A 241 -20.69 10.80 9.49
C ASP A 241 -19.55 9.97 8.90
N ASP A 242 -19.58 9.67 7.59
CA ASP A 242 -18.49 8.89 6.95
C ASP A 242 -17.19 9.69 6.86
N TRP A 243 -17.26 11.01 6.68
CA TRP A 243 -16.10 11.90 6.72
C TRP A 243 -15.41 11.91 8.10
N GLN A 244 -16.18 11.72 9.16
CA GLN A 244 -15.65 11.66 10.52
C GLN A 244 -14.79 10.38 10.74
N TYR A 245 -15.02 9.33 9.97
CA TYR A 245 -14.25 8.09 10.03
C TYR A 245 -12.92 8.16 9.28
N LEU A 246 -12.78 9.09 8.33
CA LEU A 246 -11.56 9.29 7.54
C LEU A 246 -10.61 10.31 8.17
N ALA A 247 -11.10 11.10 9.13
CA ALA A 247 -10.29 12.02 9.88
C ALA A 247 -9.43 11.25 10.88
N ASP A 248 -8.27 11.73 11.16
CA ASP A 248 -7.48 11.48 12.36
C ASP A 248 -7.86 12.60 13.34
N THR A 249 -8.73 12.28 14.32
CA THR A 249 -9.37 13.33 15.13
C THR A 249 -8.51 13.78 16.32
N ASP A 250 -7.68 12.91 16.83
CA ASP A 250 -6.77 13.16 17.95
C ASP A 250 -5.32 13.35 17.54
N GLU A 251 -5.08 13.25 16.20
CA GLU A 251 -3.78 13.53 15.56
C GLU A 251 -2.65 12.60 16.03
N ASP A 252 -2.98 11.32 16.29
CA ASP A 252 -2.01 10.31 16.72
C ASP A 252 -1.35 9.53 15.55
N GLY A 253 -1.78 9.81 14.31
CA GLY A 253 -1.31 9.18 13.09
C GLY A 253 -2.19 8.03 12.61
N LEU A 254 -3.27 7.68 13.32
CA LEU A 254 -4.20 6.62 12.98
C LEU A 254 -5.57 7.19 12.58
N PRO A 255 -6.10 6.89 11.39
CA PRO A 255 -7.44 7.33 11.02
C PRO A 255 -8.54 6.73 11.89
N ASN A 256 -9.54 7.51 12.27
CA ASN A 256 -10.68 7.10 13.10
C ASN A 256 -11.36 5.79 12.66
N LEU A 257 -11.35 5.50 11.35
CA LEU A 257 -11.90 4.24 10.82
C LEU A 257 -11.07 3.04 11.27
N ILE A 258 -9.76 3.18 11.25
CA ILE A 258 -8.83 2.12 11.62
C ILE A 258 -8.91 1.89 13.13
N GLU A 259 -8.95 2.97 13.92
CA GLU A 259 -9.11 2.89 15.36
C GLU A 259 -10.38 2.16 15.75
N LYS A 260 -11.50 2.50 15.10
CA LYS A 260 -12.75 1.78 15.32
C LYS A 260 -12.68 0.30 14.95
N GLU A 261 -11.88 -0.05 13.92
CA GLU A 261 -11.70 -1.45 13.50
C GLU A 261 -10.85 -2.22 14.51
N ILE A 262 -9.78 -1.62 15.03
CA ILE A 262 -8.90 -2.25 16.04
C ILE A 262 -9.43 -2.09 17.46
N GLY A 263 -10.38 -1.16 17.69
CA GLY A 263 -11.07 -0.96 18.98
C GLY A 263 -10.51 0.17 19.83
N SER A 264 -9.56 0.96 19.32
CA SER A 264 -9.10 2.19 19.99
C SER A 264 -10.12 3.33 19.92
N ASP A 265 -9.91 4.41 20.66
CA ASP A 265 -10.84 5.53 20.81
C ASP A 265 -10.41 6.70 19.89
N PRO A 266 -11.12 6.98 18.77
CA PRO A 266 -10.80 8.03 17.81
C PRO A 266 -10.72 9.47 18.35
N TYR A 267 -10.83 9.65 19.63
CA TYR A 267 -10.74 10.94 20.31
C TYR A 267 -9.69 10.95 21.42
N ASN A 268 -8.94 9.87 21.56
CA ASN A 268 -7.94 9.72 22.60
C ASN A 268 -6.67 9.11 22.01
N PRO A 269 -5.62 9.89 21.76
CA PRO A 269 -4.42 9.45 21.05
C PRO A 269 -3.60 8.34 21.76
N ASP A 270 -4.02 7.91 22.95
CA ASP A 270 -3.41 6.87 23.77
C ASP A 270 -4.57 6.19 24.52
N THR A 271 -5.17 5.18 23.87
CA THR A 271 -6.43 4.57 24.33
C THR A 271 -6.26 3.83 25.64
N ASP A 272 -5.19 3.11 25.86
CA ASP A 272 -4.96 2.29 27.05
C ASP A 272 -4.17 3.02 28.15
N GLY A 273 -3.55 4.15 27.82
CA GLY A 273 -2.91 5.05 28.77
C GLY A 273 -1.52 4.60 29.23
N ASP A 274 -0.82 3.82 28.42
CA ASP A 274 0.55 3.39 28.73
C ASP A 274 1.60 4.44 28.37
N GLY A 275 1.27 5.38 27.49
CA GLY A 275 2.11 6.52 27.08
C GLY A 275 2.56 6.48 25.63
N LEU A 276 2.24 5.42 24.88
CA LEU A 276 2.43 5.34 23.45
C LEU A 276 1.14 5.79 22.73
N PRO A 277 1.23 6.51 21.60
CA PRO A 277 0.06 6.78 20.78
C PRO A 277 -0.44 5.52 20.06
N ASP A 278 -1.76 5.37 19.92
CA ASP A 278 -2.38 4.24 19.23
C ASP A 278 -1.81 4.04 17.81
N GLY A 279 -1.54 5.15 17.11
CA GLY A 279 -0.94 5.12 15.78
C GLY A 279 0.50 4.59 15.79
N TYR A 280 1.32 4.94 16.78
CA TYR A 280 2.68 4.42 16.89
C TYR A 280 2.69 2.92 17.23
N GLU A 281 1.79 2.49 18.11
CA GLU A 281 1.62 1.10 18.46
C GLU A 281 1.16 0.26 17.25
N ALA A 282 0.07 0.66 16.60
CA ALA A 282 -0.52 -0.08 15.50
C ALA A 282 0.36 -0.09 14.23
N LEU A 283 1.06 1.02 13.94
CA LEU A 283 1.80 1.21 12.66
C LEU A 283 3.28 0.87 12.77
N THR A 284 3.89 0.99 13.96
CA THR A 284 5.34 0.84 14.15
C THR A 284 5.70 -0.39 14.96
N LEU A 285 5.03 -0.60 16.10
CA LEU A 285 5.36 -1.70 17.01
C LEU A 285 4.56 -2.98 16.72
N GLY A 286 3.33 -2.84 16.22
CA GLY A 286 2.39 -3.95 16.05
C GLY A 286 1.79 -4.43 17.38
N THR A 287 1.80 -3.59 18.41
CA THR A 287 1.17 -3.84 19.70
C THR A 287 -0.35 -3.55 19.67
N ASP A 288 -1.08 -4.01 20.68
CA ASP A 288 -2.54 -3.82 20.82
C ASP A 288 -2.79 -2.53 21.59
N SER A 289 -3.03 -1.43 20.89
CA SER A 289 -3.26 -0.08 21.45
C SER A 289 -4.45 0.02 22.43
N THR A 290 -5.15 -1.08 22.69
CA THR A 290 -6.19 -1.17 23.72
C THR A 290 -5.71 -1.88 25.00
N LYS A 291 -4.44 -2.31 25.05
CA LYS A 291 -3.84 -3.05 26.16
C LYS A 291 -2.45 -2.55 26.52
N PRO A 292 -2.25 -1.96 27.69
CA PRO A 292 -0.97 -1.42 28.12
C PRO A 292 0.20 -2.43 28.21
N ASP A 293 -0.08 -3.72 28.03
CA ASP A 293 0.85 -4.87 28.08
C ASP A 293 0.23 -5.92 27.14
N THR A 294 0.63 -5.86 25.86
CA THR A 294 0.03 -6.65 24.77
C THR A 294 0.19 -8.15 24.99
N ASP A 295 1.36 -8.61 25.47
CA ASP A 295 1.69 -10.02 25.62
C ASP A 295 1.51 -10.56 27.06
N ASP A 296 1.00 -9.73 27.99
CA ASP A 296 0.76 -10.06 29.40
C ASP A 296 2.04 -10.51 30.15
N ASN A 297 3.24 -10.04 29.74
CA ASN A 297 4.50 -10.41 30.37
C ASN A 297 4.81 -9.64 31.67
N GLY A 298 4.04 -8.58 31.95
CA GLY A 298 4.12 -7.74 33.13
C GLY A 298 5.05 -6.53 32.97
N VAL A 299 5.49 -6.23 31.74
CA VAL A 299 6.14 -5.00 31.33
C VAL A 299 5.14 -4.28 30.43
N LEU A 300 5.00 -2.97 30.56
CA LEU A 300 4.14 -2.19 29.66
C LEU A 300 4.81 -2.07 28.29
N ASP A 301 4.02 -1.99 27.22
CA ASP A 301 4.54 -1.87 25.85
C ASP A 301 5.47 -0.65 25.71
N CYS A 302 5.17 0.45 26.39
CA CYS A 302 6.03 1.64 26.44
C CYS A 302 7.38 1.44 27.13
N ASP A 303 7.48 0.49 28.07
CA ASP A 303 8.70 0.19 28.84
C ASP A 303 9.52 -0.97 28.19
N GLU A 304 9.01 -1.59 27.15
CA GLU A 304 9.73 -2.60 26.38
C GLU A 304 10.76 -1.98 25.44
N ASP A 305 11.72 -2.77 24.99
CA ASP A 305 12.77 -2.45 24.01
C ASP A 305 12.60 -3.42 22.83
N PHE A 306 11.80 -3.02 21.84
CA PHE A 306 11.33 -3.88 20.76
C PHE A 306 12.46 -4.32 19.82
N ASP A 307 13.42 -3.41 19.54
CA ASP A 307 14.53 -3.68 18.61
C ASP A 307 15.85 -4.05 19.33
N GLU A 308 15.83 -4.12 20.68
CA GLU A 308 16.95 -4.53 21.55
C GLU A 308 18.17 -3.57 21.45
N ASP A 309 17.97 -2.28 21.17
CA ASP A 309 19.04 -1.28 21.05
C ASP A 309 19.40 -0.61 22.37
N GLY A 310 18.60 -0.81 23.41
CA GLY A 310 18.77 -0.33 24.78
C GLY A 310 17.99 0.95 25.10
N LEU A 311 17.11 1.40 24.22
CA LEU A 311 16.08 2.40 24.46
C LEU A 311 14.73 1.68 24.67
N THR A 312 13.82 2.31 25.40
CA THR A 312 12.45 1.80 25.47
C THR A 312 11.63 2.34 24.29
N ASN A 313 10.55 1.65 23.91
CA ASN A 313 9.66 2.07 22.84
C ASN A 313 9.19 3.54 23.02
N LEU A 314 8.91 3.96 24.26
CA LEU A 314 8.57 5.36 24.55
C LEU A 314 9.74 6.32 24.32
N GLN A 315 10.98 5.91 24.65
CA GLN A 315 12.16 6.74 24.41
C GLN A 315 12.44 6.91 22.91
N GLU A 316 12.21 5.86 22.13
CA GLU A 316 12.33 5.90 20.68
C GLU A 316 11.27 6.80 20.06
N TYR A 317 10.01 6.67 20.50
CA TYR A 317 8.93 7.57 20.08
C TYR A 317 9.24 9.04 20.36
N GLU A 318 9.76 9.37 21.56
CA GLU A 318 10.14 10.75 21.92
C GLU A 318 11.34 11.28 21.12
N LEU A 319 12.17 10.41 20.56
CA LEU A 319 13.34 10.79 19.76
C LEU A 319 13.01 11.00 18.27
N GLY A 320 11.96 10.39 17.75
CA GLY A 320 11.43 10.50 16.38
C GLY A 320 12.20 9.67 15.39
#